data_87eea0e1679ff44de4ee1a79059083c8
#
_entry.id   87eea0e1679ff44de4ee1a79059083c8
#
_cell.length_a   1.000
_cell.length_b   1.000
_cell.length_c   1.000
_cell.angle_alpha   90.00
_cell.angle_beta   90.00
_cell.angle_gamma   90.00
#
_symmetry.space_group_name_H-M   'P 1'
#
loop_
_entity.id
_entity.type
_entity.pdbx_description
1 polymer ?
#
loop_
_entity_poly.entity_id
_entity_poly.type
_entity_poly.pdbx_seq_one_letter_code
_entity_poly.pdbx_strand_id
1 'polypeptide(L)'
;MNKKDRVLAAISHQQVDHVPASFSLHFPREIASGEAAVKAHIDFYRETDCDVLKIMNENLVPEIGEMNGPDDWKKIPAYNRHSPFMVRQLDMIKHILDGVGEPVYALATVHGICASAIHPIEERYGYVPVREMMAAHLRQNKTVVLDAFHRIADAMSDLAAACIEAGSSGIYYAALGGEKHFYTDEEFAEAIEPFDRQILSAAREAGGHTFLHICKENLEMSRYAGYGDLCDVVNWGVYEAPYTLEEGRRLYPRATIMGGLANRSGVLVDGTDDELKAAVQAVIRDFGETGFILGADCTLPTEIPYGRIMAAVHAAVK
;
A
#
# COMPACT_ATOMS: atom_id res chain seq x y z
N MET A 1 -4.20 -23.81 10.57
CA MET A 1 -4.76 -23.06 9.41
C MET A 1 -3.62 -22.80 8.43
N ASN A 2 -3.81 -22.84 7.10
CA ASN A 2 -2.76 -22.39 6.19
C ASN A 2 -2.73 -20.84 6.15
N LYS A 3 -1.66 -20.26 5.57
CA LYS A 3 -1.47 -18.79 5.54
C LYS A 3 -2.63 -18.05 4.88
N LYS A 4 -3.07 -18.52 3.71
CA LYS A 4 -4.17 -17.91 2.95
C LYS A 4 -5.48 -17.92 3.73
N ASP A 5 -5.84 -19.06 4.31
CA ASP A 5 -7.07 -19.19 5.09
C ASP A 5 -7.03 -18.34 6.37
N ARG A 6 -5.85 -18.19 6.99
CA ARG A 6 -5.65 -17.34 8.16
C ARG A 6 -5.89 -15.87 7.83
N VAL A 7 -5.36 -15.38 6.71
CA VAL A 7 -5.60 -14.00 6.25
C VAL A 7 -7.08 -13.78 5.95
N LEU A 8 -7.74 -14.71 5.24
CA LEU A 8 -9.17 -14.64 4.94
C LEU A 8 -10.03 -14.66 6.21
N ALA A 9 -9.67 -15.47 7.20
CA ALA A 9 -10.37 -15.50 8.49
C ALA A 9 -10.21 -14.16 9.24
N ALA A 10 -9.00 -13.58 9.25
CA ALA A 10 -8.75 -12.28 9.86
C ALA A 10 -9.57 -11.16 9.19
N ILE A 11 -9.60 -11.12 7.84
CA ILE A 11 -10.41 -10.16 7.07
C ILE A 11 -11.91 -10.32 7.35
N SER A 12 -12.36 -11.56 7.53
CA SER A 12 -13.77 -11.86 7.83
C SER A 12 -14.11 -11.75 9.32
N HIS A 13 -13.21 -11.26 10.16
CA HIS A 13 -13.36 -11.15 11.61
C HIS A 13 -13.68 -12.50 12.29
N GLN A 14 -13.19 -13.59 11.71
CA GLN A 14 -13.33 -14.94 12.26
C GLN A 14 -12.13 -15.26 13.18
N GLN A 15 -12.28 -16.33 13.96
CA GLN A 15 -11.21 -16.82 14.81
C GLN A 15 -10.04 -17.35 13.98
N VAL A 16 -8.83 -16.98 14.35
CA VAL A 16 -7.56 -17.43 13.76
C VAL A 16 -6.81 -18.35 14.73
N ASP A 17 -5.93 -19.21 14.22
CA ASP A 17 -5.02 -20.02 15.05
C ASP A 17 -3.92 -19.13 15.68
N HIS A 18 -3.49 -18.08 14.99
CA HIS A 18 -2.69 -16.95 15.47
C HIS A 18 -2.90 -15.75 14.56
N VAL A 19 -2.52 -14.57 15.01
CA VAL A 19 -2.64 -13.33 14.22
C VAL A 19 -1.76 -13.43 12.98
N PRO A 20 -2.30 -13.27 11.75
CA PRO A 20 -1.49 -13.24 10.55
C PRO A 20 -0.56 -12.03 10.53
N ALA A 21 0.59 -12.16 9.86
CA ALA A 21 1.58 -11.10 9.75
C ALA A 21 1.87 -10.71 8.30
N SER A 22 2.02 -9.41 8.06
CA SER A 22 2.30 -8.83 6.74
C SER A 22 3.34 -7.73 6.87
N PHE A 23 4.51 -7.95 6.27
CA PHE A 23 5.59 -6.97 6.16
C PHE A 23 6.04 -6.83 4.72
N SER A 24 6.66 -5.71 4.38
CA SER A 24 7.21 -5.47 3.05
C SER A 24 8.32 -4.42 3.09
N LEU A 25 9.15 -4.42 2.07
CA LEU A 25 10.20 -3.41 1.85
C LEU A 25 10.30 -3.10 0.35
N HIS A 26 10.91 -1.97 0.02
CA HIS A 26 11.39 -1.74 -1.33
C HIS A 26 12.70 -2.49 -1.53
N PHE A 27 12.80 -3.30 -2.57
CA PHE A 27 14.04 -3.98 -2.90
C PHE A 27 15.10 -2.99 -3.41
N PRO A 28 16.39 -3.31 -3.27
CA PRO A 28 17.45 -2.55 -3.91
C PRO A 28 17.18 -2.36 -5.41
N ARG A 29 17.52 -1.19 -5.95
CA ARG A 29 17.20 -0.82 -7.35
C ARG A 29 17.68 -1.85 -8.37
N GLU A 30 18.79 -2.53 -8.08
CA GLU A 30 19.41 -3.55 -8.93
C GLU A 30 18.56 -4.81 -9.09
N ILE A 31 17.67 -5.08 -8.13
CA ILE A 31 16.80 -6.26 -8.11
C ILE A 31 15.31 -5.89 -8.02
N ALA A 32 14.95 -4.62 -8.29
CA ALA A 32 13.57 -4.14 -8.20
C ALA A 32 12.75 -4.33 -9.48
N SER A 33 13.33 -4.94 -10.53
CA SER A 33 12.66 -5.14 -11.82
C SER A 33 13.02 -6.48 -12.48
N GLY A 34 12.17 -6.93 -13.42
CA GLY A 34 12.40 -8.14 -14.22
C GLY A 34 12.50 -9.42 -13.39
N GLU A 35 13.26 -10.40 -13.86
CA GLU A 35 13.44 -11.71 -13.22
C GLU A 35 14.07 -11.60 -11.81
N ALA A 36 14.94 -10.61 -11.61
CA ALA A 36 15.54 -10.37 -10.29
C ALA A 36 14.47 -9.96 -9.26
N ALA A 37 13.51 -9.14 -9.65
CA ALA A 37 12.39 -8.77 -8.77
C ALA A 37 11.47 -9.97 -8.48
N VAL A 38 11.20 -10.80 -9.48
CA VAL A 38 10.43 -12.04 -9.27
C VAL A 38 11.09 -12.91 -8.22
N LYS A 39 12.40 -13.16 -8.36
CA LYS A 39 13.16 -13.94 -7.39
C LYS A 39 13.16 -13.29 -6.00
N ALA A 40 13.39 -11.98 -5.92
CA ALA A 40 13.44 -11.25 -4.65
C ALA A 40 12.11 -11.34 -3.87
N HIS A 41 10.96 -11.24 -4.53
CA HIS A 41 9.66 -11.40 -3.88
C HIS A 41 9.43 -12.83 -3.37
N ILE A 42 9.81 -13.84 -4.14
CA ILE A 42 9.68 -15.25 -3.75
C ILE A 42 10.58 -15.56 -2.56
N ASP A 43 11.84 -15.13 -2.61
CA ASP A 43 12.79 -15.31 -1.51
C ASP A 43 12.32 -14.59 -0.25
N PHE A 44 11.90 -13.31 -0.36
CA PHE A 44 11.36 -12.55 0.74
C PHE A 44 10.18 -13.28 1.41
N TYR A 45 9.19 -13.72 0.63
CA TYR A 45 8.03 -14.43 1.16
C TYR A 45 8.40 -15.72 1.89
N ARG A 46 9.32 -16.50 1.31
CA ARG A 46 9.77 -17.78 1.89
C ARG A 46 10.63 -17.61 3.14
N GLU A 47 11.54 -16.63 3.12
CA GLU A 47 12.50 -16.44 4.21
C GLU A 47 11.92 -15.65 5.40
N THR A 48 10.94 -14.79 5.16
CA THR A 48 10.28 -14.03 6.25
C THR A 48 9.12 -14.78 6.88
N ASP A 49 8.60 -15.80 6.24
CA ASP A 49 7.42 -16.59 6.64
C ASP A 49 6.14 -15.76 6.80
N CYS A 50 6.05 -14.56 6.19
CA CYS A 50 4.84 -13.74 6.18
C CYS A 50 3.62 -14.49 5.66
N ASP A 51 2.43 -14.15 6.18
CA ASP A 51 1.16 -14.74 5.71
C ASP A 51 0.69 -14.12 4.40
N VAL A 52 1.09 -12.89 4.12
CA VAL A 52 0.74 -12.13 2.91
C VAL A 52 1.97 -12.00 2.02
N LEU A 53 1.81 -12.37 0.75
CA LEU A 53 2.78 -12.07 -0.31
C LEU A 53 2.44 -10.70 -0.90
N LYS A 54 3.09 -9.64 -0.43
CA LYS A 54 2.93 -8.30 -1.01
C LYS A 54 3.88 -8.11 -2.18
N ILE A 55 3.32 -7.92 -3.37
CA ILE A 55 4.06 -7.66 -4.60
C ILE A 55 4.21 -6.16 -4.79
N MET A 56 5.45 -5.69 -4.72
CA MET A 56 5.79 -4.28 -4.91
C MET A 56 5.59 -3.84 -6.37
N ASN A 57 5.38 -2.56 -6.59
CA ASN A 57 5.22 -2.01 -7.93
C ASN A 57 6.21 -0.86 -8.15
N GLU A 58 7.34 -1.19 -8.77
CA GLU A 58 8.33 -0.22 -9.24
C GLU A 58 8.18 0.10 -10.74
N ASN A 59 7.13 -0.44 -11.39
CA ASN A 59 6.75 -0.10 -12.76
C ASN A 59 5.83 1.12 -12.75
N LEU A 60 6.41 2.29 -12.45
CA LEU A 60 5.70 3.53 -12.21
C LEU A 60 5.22 4.18 -13.51
N VAL A 61 4.30 5.14 -13.38
CA VAL A 61 3.85 5.98 -14.50
C VAL A 61 5.07 6.68 -15.12
N PRO A 62 5.26 6.61 -16.44
CA PRO A 62 6.48 7.09 -17.11
C PRO A 62 6.69 8.59 -17.01
N GLU A 63 7.96 9.02 -17.04
CA GLU A 63 8.36 10.43 -17.02
C GLU A 63 7.76 11.21 -18.21
N ILE A 64 7.30 12.44 -17.96
CA ILE A 64 6.71 13.35 -18.95
C ILE A 64 7.55 14.60 -19.24
N GLY A 65 8.73 14.69 -18.62
CA GLY A 65 9.65 15.82 -18.78
C GLY A 65 9.33 17.01 -17.88
N GLU A 66 9.74 18.21 -18.30
CA GLU A 66 9.62 19.42 -17.49
C GLU A 66 8.17 19.88 -17.31
N MET A 67 7.91 20.43 -16.12
CA MET A 67 6.67 21.10 -15.72
C MET A 67 6.94 22.59 -15.51
N ASN A 68 6.57 23.41 -16.48
CA ASN A 68 6.74 24.87 -16.44
C ASN A 68 5.50 25.58 -15.85
N GLY A 69 4.42 24.85 -15.65
CA GLY A 69 3.18 25.34 -15.09
C GLY A 69 2.05 24.33 -15.15
N PRO A 70 0.85 24.69 -14.65
CA PRO A 70 -0.27 23.75 -14.55
C PRO A 70 -0.74 23.21 -15.92
N ASP A 71 -0.55 23.93 -17.02
CA ASP A 71 -0.93 23.44 -18.35
C ASP A 71 -0.15 22.20 -18.80
N ASP A 72 1.02 21.96 -18.22
CA ASP A 72 1.86 20.81 -18.55
C ASP A 72 1.29 19.46 -18.04
N TRP A 73 0.28 19.48 -17.16
CA TRP A 73 -0.46 18.28 -16.80
C TRP A 73 -1.18 17.63 -17.99
N LYS A 74 -1.38 18.37 -19.09
CA LYS A 74 -1.87 17.84 -20.36
C LYS A 74 -0.91 16.84 -21.01
N LYS A 75 0.37 16.85 -20.63
CA LYS A 75 1.40 15.91 -21.12
C LYS A 75 1.19 14.47 -20.65
N ILE A 76 0.44 14.26 -19.56
CA ILE A 76 0.09 12.92 -19.09
C ILE A 76 -0.89 12.29 -20.08
N PRO A 77 -0.49 11.22 -20.80
CA PRO A 77 -1.37 10.56 -21.75
C PRO A 77 -2.39 9.66 -21.05
N ALA A 78 -3.38 9.19 -21.79
CA ALA A 78 -4.22 8.10 -21.34
C ALA A 78 -3.43 6.78 -21.44
N TYR A 79 -3.33 6.06 -20.31
CA TYR A 79 -2.74 4.74 -20.22
C TYR A 79 -3.82 3.68 -20.03
N ASN A 80 -3.48 2.41 -20.25
CA ASN A 80 -4.33 1.26 -20.00
C ASN A 80 -3.45 0.01 -19.75
N ARG A 81 -4.07 -1.12 -19.44
CA ARG A 81 -3.39 -2.40 -19.13
C ARG A 81 -2.40 -2.90 -20.19
N HIS A 82 -2.47 -2.39 -21.42
CA HIS A 82 -1.52 -2.70 -22.49
C HIS A 82 -0.33 -1.72 -22.55
N SER A 83 -0.33 -0.69 -21.71
CA SER A 83 0.81 0.23 -21.61
C SER A 83 2.03 -0.51 -21.05
N PRO A 84 3.26 -0.27 -21.59
CA PRO A 84 4.42 -1.11 -21.29
C PRO A 84 4.76 -1.27 -19.80
N PHE A 85 4.57 -0.23 -18.98
CA PHE A 85 4.84 -0.30 -17.55
C PHE A 85 3.81 -1.19 -16.82
N MET A 86 2.54 -1.16 -17.23
CA MET A 86 1.50 -2.04 -16.67
C MET A 86 1.70 -3.49 -17.10
N VAL A 87 2.04 -3.73 -18.38
CA VAL A 87 2.36 -5.09 -18.86
C VAL A 87 3.48 -5.69 -18.04
N ARG A 88 4.59 -4.94 -17.81
CA ARG A 88 5.69 -5.42 -16.96
C ARG A 88 5.24 -5.79 -15.54
N GLN A 89 4.37 -4.99 -14.95
CA GLN A 89 3.84 -5.27 -13.60
C GLN A 89 2.97 -6.53 -13.59
N LEU A 90 2.08 -6.67 -14.56
CA LEU A 90 1.19 -7.83 -14.67
C LEU A 90 1.95 -9.13 -14.95
N ASP A 91 2.97 -9.09 -15.81
CA ASP A 91 3.84 -10.23 -16.08
C ASP A 91 4.65 -10.62 -14.84
N MET A 92 5.18 -9.63 -14.10
CA MET A 92 5.88 -9.87 -12.84
C MET A 92 4.97 -10.56 -11.82
N ILE A 93 3.72 -10.11 -11.66
CA ILE A 93 2.73 -10.74 -10.76
C ILE A 93 2.55 -12.22 -11.14
N LYS A 94 2.30 -12.53 -12.41
CA LYS A 94 2.11 -13.91 -12.86
C LYS A 94 3.33 -14.78 -12.57
N HIS A 95 4.53 -14.32 -12.92
CA HIS A 95 5.76 -15.06 -12.68
C HIS A 95 6.05 -15.29 -11.19
N ILE A 96 5.71 -14.32 -10.31
CA ILE A 96 5.85 -14.51 -8.86
C ILE A 96 4.87 -15.59 -8.38
N LEU A 97 3.60 -15.51 -8.78
CA LEU A 97 2.58 -16.49 -8.37
C LEU A 97 2.91 -17.90 -8.86
N ASP A 98 3.34 -18.03 -10.11
CA ASP A 98 3.79 -19.31 -10.69
C ASP A 98 5.03 -19.85 -9.95
N GLY A 99 5.98 -18.97 -9.62
CA GLY A 99 7.23 -19.35 -8.95
C GLY A 99 7.07 -19.73 -7.47
N VAL A 100 6.03 -19.22 -6.79
CA VAL A 100 5.70 -19.67 -5.42
C VAL A 100 5.17 -21.11 -5.44
N GLY A 101 4.33 -21.44 -6.42
CA GLY A 101 3.90 -22.82 -6.68
C GLY A 101 2.89 -23.41 -5.69
N GLU A 102 2.38 -22.59 -4.76
CA GLU A 102 1.35 -22.97 -3.80
C GLU A 102 0.30 -21.87 -3.65
N PRO A 103 -0.91 -22.16 -3.14
CA PRO A 103 -1.91 -21.14 -2.91
C PRO A 103 -1.47 -20.12 -1.86
N VAL A 104 -1.29 -18.87 -2.27
CA VAL A 104 -0.88 -17.75 -1.39
C VAL A 104 -1.96 -16.68 -1.35
N TYR A 105 -1.95 -15.87 -0.30
CA TYR A 105 -2.69 -14.60 -0.27
C TYR A 105 -1.77 -13.50 -0.80
N ALA A 106 -1.94 -13.15 -2.06
CA ALA A 106 -1.09 -12.17 -2.74
C ALA A 106 -1.79 -10.82 -2.88
N LEU A 107 -1.07 -9.73 -2.58
CA LEU A 107 -1.51 -8.36 -2.79
C LEU A 107 -0.61 -7.69 -3.83
N ALA A 108 -1.22 -7.15 -4.89
CA ALA A 108 -0.52 -6.29 -5.84
C ALA A 108 -0.52 -4.84 -5.35
N THR A 109 0.62 -4.18 -5.33
CA THR A 109 0.69 -2.75 -4.98
C THR A 109 0.13 -1.90 -6.12
N VAL A 110 -0.86 -1.06 -5.80
CA VAL A 110 -1.40 -0.03 -6.68
C VAL A 110 -1.25 1.32 -5.96
N HIS A 111 -0.61 2.27 -6.63
CA HIS A 111 -0.41 3.60 -6.07
C HIS A 111 -1.68 4.44 -6.22
N GLY A 112 -2.02 5.20 -5.18
CA GLY A 112 -3.15 6.12 -5.16
C GLY A 112 -2.97 7.29 -6.12
N ILE A 113 -4.03 8.09 -6.31
CA ILE A 113 -4.05 9.16 -7.32
C ILE A 113 -2.89 10.14 -7.14
N CYS A 114 -2.61 10.60 -5.92
CA CYS A 114 -1.52 11.54 -5.67
C CYS A 114 -0.15 10.94 -5.98
N ALA A 115 0.12 9.69 -5.57
CA ALA A 115 1.37 9.00 -5.85
C ALA A 115 1.56 8.79 -7.36
N SER A 116 0.54 8.29 -8.05
CA SER A 116 0.59 8.05 -9.49
C SER A 116 0.75 9.35 -10.30
N ALA A 117 0.23 10.46 -9.80
CA ALA A 117 0.37 11.76 -10.45
C ALA A 117 1.77 12.36 -10.31
N ILE A 118 2.47 12.13 -9.19
CA ILE A 118 3.84 12.67 -9.01
C ILE A 118 4.92 11.81 -9.67
N HIS A 119 4.74 10.49 -9.81
CA HIS A 119 5.74 9.60 -10.40
C HIS A 119 6.33 10.10 -11.73
N PRO A 120 5.53 10.65 -12.68
CA PRO A 120 6.05 11.14 -13.96
C PRO A 120 7.06 12.27 -13.88
N ILE A 121 7.19 12.93 -12.72
CA ILE A 121 8.01 14.13 -12.53
C ILE A 121 8.87 14.08 -11.26
N GLU A 122 8.68 13.07 -10.40
CA GLU A 122 9.35 12.97 -9.10
C GLU A 122 10.89 12.88 -9.21
N GLU A 123 11.41 12.09 -10.15
CA GLU A 123 12.86 11.93 -10.32
C GLU A 123 13.54 13.26 -10.66
N ARG A 124 12.85 14.16 -11.38
CA ARG A 124 13.35 15.46 -11.80
C ARG A 124 13.31 16.51 -10.69
N TYR A 125 12.24 16.56 -9.92
CA TYR A 125 12.00 17.65 -8.98
C TYR A 125 12.20 17.25 -7.51
N GLY A 126 12.23 15.96 -7.23
CA GLY A 126 12.30 15.41 -5.87
C GLY A 126 10.93 15.29 -5.21
N TYR A 127 10.85 14.37 -4.27
CA TYR A 127 9.59 13.88 -3.70
C TYR A 127 8.74 14.96 -2.99
N VAL A 128 9.36 15.81 -2.17
CA VAL A 128 8.61 16.87 -1.46
C VAL A 128 8.24 18.00 -2.40
N PRO A 129 9.18 18.59 -3.18
CA PRO A 129 8.88 19.70 -4.09
C PRO A 129 7.80 19.34 -5.13
N VAL A 130 7.75 18.11 -5.63
CA VAL A 130 6.75 17.73 -6.64
C VAL A 130 5.32 17.70 -6.04
N ARG A 131 5.19 17.34 -4.77
CA ARG A 131 3.91 17.33 -4.04
C ARG A 131 3.41 18.75 -3.76
N GLU A 132 4.32 19.64 -3.38
CA GLU A 132 4.03 21.09 -3.24
C GLU A 132 3.60 21.70 -4.58
N MET A 133 4.32 21.36 -5.66
CA MET A 133 4.00 21.78 -7.02
C MET A 133 2.61 21.30 -7.45
N MET A 134 2.27 20.04 -7.21
CA MET A 134 0.97 19.48 -7.55
C MET A 134 -0.17 20.21 -6.84
N ALA A 135 -0.02 20.46 -5.54
CA ALA A 135 -1.02 21.22 -4.76
C ALA A 135 -1.12 22.68 -5.25
N ALA A 136 -0.01 23.34 -5.57
CA ALA A 136 0.01 24.68 -6.13
C ALA A 136 -0.65 24.74 -7.50
N HIS A 137 -0.37 23.80 -8.40
CA HIS A 137 -0.97 23.72 -9.73
C HIS A 137 -2.46 23.43 -9.67
N LEU A 138 -2.92 22.59 -8.73
CA LEU A 138 -4.35 22.36 -8.49
C LEU A 138 -5.08 23.66 -8.16
N ARG A 139 -4.48 24.53 -7.35
CA ARG A 139 -5.05 25.84 -6.97
C ARG A 139 -5.00 26.85 -8.12
N GLN A 140 -3.98 26.78 -8.99
CA GLN A 140 -3.82 27.70 -10.13
C GLN A 140 -4.72 27.36 -11.31
N ASN A 141 -4.87 26.07 -11.64
CA ASN A 141 -5.71 25.60 -12.75
C ASN A 141 -6.30 24.22 -12.45
N LYS A 142 -7.32 24.21 -11.60
CA LYS A 142 -8.00 23.01 -11.12
C LYS A 142 -8.45 22.09 -12.27
N THR A 143 -9.06 22.68 -13.31
CA THR A 143 -9.62 21.90 -14.42
C THR A 143 -8.55 21.05 -15.11
N VAL A 144 -7.40 21.62 -15.44
CA VAL A 144 -6.33 20.90 -16.15
C VAL A 144 -5.72 19.81 -15.28
N VAL A 145 -5.56 20.04 -13.97
CA VAL A 145 -5.04 19.03 -13.05
C VAL A 145 -6.05 17.89 -12.88
N LEU A 146 -7.34 18.19 -12.69
CA LEU A 146 -8.38 17.18 -12.58
C LEU A 146 -8.53 16.35 -13.86
N ASP A 147 -8.40 16.96 -15.05
CA ASP A 147 -8.40 16.22 -16.33
C ASP A 147 -7.24 15.21 -16.40
N ALA A 148 -6.08 15.56 -15.85
CA ALA A 148 -4.96 14.62 -15.74
C ALA A 148 -5.25 13.52 -14.71
N PHE A 149 -5.84 13.87 -13.56
CA PHE A 149 -6.23 12.91 -12.53
C PHE A 149 -7.27 11.90 -13.06
N HIS A 150 -8.23 12.33 -13.87
CA HIS A 150 -9.17 11.42 -14.54
C HIS A 150 -8.42 10.37 -15.39
N ARG A 151 -7.49 10.81 -16.25
CA ARG A 151 -6.69 9.87 -17.07
C ARG A 151 -5.87 8.91 -16.24
N ILE A 152 -5.28 9.38 -15.13
CA ILE A 152 -4.49 8.54 -14.20
C ILE A 152 -5.42 7.57 -13.46
N ALA A 153 -6.55 8.04 -12.95
CA ALA A 153 -7.49 7.19 -12.21
C ALA A 153 -8.08 6.09 -13.10
N ASP A 154 -8.43 6.41 -14.36
CA ASP A 154 -8.86 5.41 -15.34
C ASP A 154 -7.78 4.34 -15.56
N ALA A 155 -6.54 4.78 -15.73
CA ALA A 155 -5.39 3.91 -15.91
C ALA A 155 -5.13 3.02 -14.68
N MET A 156 -5.16 3.60 -13.47
CA MET A 156 -4.92 2.85 -12.22
C MET A 156 -6.10 1.93 -11.89
N SER A 157 -7.32 2.29 -12.26
CA SER A 157 -8.51 1.40 -12.14
C SER A 157 -8.37 0.18 -13.05
N ASP A 158 -7.93 0.38 -14.30
CA ASP A 158 -7.66 -0.72 -15.22
C ASP A 158 -6.51 -1.62 -14.72
N LEU A 159 -5.44 -1.02 -14.16
CA LEU A 159 -4.36 -1.80 -13.54
C LEU A 159 -4.86 -2.59 -12.32
N ALA A 160 -5.66 -1.98 -11.44
CA ALA A 160 -6.18 -2.63 -10.25
C ALA A 160 -7.02 -3.87 -10.60
N ALA A 161 -7.95 -3.73 -11.54
CA ALA A 161 -8.73 -4.85 -12.05
C ALA A 161 -7.84 -5.93 -12.70
N ALA A 162 -6.89 -5.51 -13.55
CA ALA A 162 -5.98 -6.44 -14.22
C ALA A 162 -5.05 -7.21 -13.26
N CYS A 163 -4.67 -6.61 -12.12
CA CYS A 163 -3.92 -7.30 -11.07
C CYS A 163 -4.72 -8.46 -10.45
N ILE A 164 -6.02 -8.27 -10.24
CA ILE A 164 -6.91 -9.34 -9.74
C ILE A 164 -7.07 -10.43 -10.80
N GLU A 165 -7.32 -10.05 -12.05
CA GLU A 165 -7.39 -11.00 -13.18
C GLU A 165 -6.08 -11.79 -13.38
N ALA A 166 -4.93 -11.19 -13.04
CA ALA A 166 -3.63 -11.85 -13.09
C ALA A 166 -3.39 -12.84 -11.94
N GLY A 167 -4.34 -12.96 -10.96
CA GLY A 167 -4.33 -13.94 -9.89
C GLY A 167 -4.04 -13.38 -8.48
N SER A 168 -3.88 -12.06 -8.31
CA SER A 168 -3.77 -11.46 -6.98
C SER A 168 -5.07 -11.61 -6.20
N SER A 169 -4.97 -11.87 -4.89
CA SER A 169 -6.12 -11.96 -3.99
C SER A 169 -6.76 -10.59 -3.70
N GLY A 170 -5.97 -9.53 -3.91
CA GLY A 170 -6.37 -8.15 -3.66
C GLY A 170 -5.30 -7.16 -4.09
N ILE A 171 -5.56 -5.89 -3.82
CA ILE A 171 -4.59 -4.81 -3.99
C ILE A 171 -4.16 -4.23 -2.64
N TYR A 172 -2.89 -3.82 -2.56
CA TYR A 172 -2.39 -2.93 -1.53
C TYR A 172 -2.35 -1.51 -2.11
N TYR A 173 -3.34 -0.72 -1.73
CA TYR A 173 -3.54 0.62 -2.25
C TYR A 173 -2.77 1.63 -1.42
N ALA A 174 -1.72 2.23 -1.99
CA ALA A 174 -0.86 3.18 -1.31
C ALA A 174 -1.37 4.62 -1.53
N ALA A 175 -2.19 5.11 -0.60
CA ALA A 175 -2.77 6.44 -0.65
C ALA A 175 -1.79 7.50 -0.14
N LEU A 176 -1.74 8.63 -0.84
CA LEU A 176 -1.08 9.89 -0.44
C LEU A 176 -2.09 11.04 -0.46
N GLY A 177 -1.72 12.17 0.11
CA GLY A 177 -2.53 13.39 0.09
C GLY A 177 -3.34 13.60 1.38
N GLY A 178 -3.23 12.68 2.33
CA GLY A 178 -3.88 12.81 3.64
C GLY A 178 -3.21 13.79 4.59
N GLU A 179 -2.01 14.26 4.29
CA GLU A 179 -1.27 15.17 5.15
C GLU A 179 -1.94 16.55 5.21
N LYS A 180 -2.07 17.08 6.43
CA LYS A 180 -2.80 18.34 6.72
C LYS A 180 -2.25 19.56 5.99
N HIS A 181 -0.95 19.57 5.69
CA HIS A 181 -0.29 20.76 5.16
C HIS A 181 -0.30 20.88 3.64
N PHE A 182 -0.63 19.82 2.88
CA PHE A 182 -0.70 19.88 1.43
C PHE A 182 -2.05 20.33 0.90
N TYR A 183 -3.13 19.82 1.50
CA TYR A 183 -4.50 20.06 1.01
C TYR A 183 -5.42 20.47 2.16
N THR A 184 -6.43 21.29 1.84
CA THR A 184 -7.59 21.49 2.72
C THR A 184 -8.52 20.28 2.63
N ASP A 185 -9.50 20.20 3.55
CA ASP A 185 -10.48 19.11 3.52
C ASP A 185 -11.34 19.18 2.27
N GLU A 186 -11.67 20.40 1.80
CA GLU A 186 -12.42 20.61 0.55
C GLU A 186 -11.59 20.19 -0.67
N GLU A 187 -10.30 20.54 -0.72
CA GLU A 187 -9.40 20.14 -1.81
C GLU A 187 -9.25 18.62 -1.87
N PHE A 188 -9.12 17.96 -0.71
CA PHE A 188 -9.07 16.50 -0.63
C PHE A 188 -10.36 15.86 -1.13
N ALA A 189 -11.51 16.31 -0.65
CA ALA A 189 -12.82 15.78 -1.02
C ALA A 189 -13.16 15.98 -2.50
N GLU A 190 -12.66 17.05 -3.13
CA GLU A 190 -12.92 17.34 -4.54
C GLU A 190 -11.90 16.73 -5.50
N ALA A 191 -10.63 16.66 -5.10
CA ALA A 191 -9.54 16.35 -6.03
C ALA A 191 -8.78 15.06 -5.72
N ILE A 192 -9.03 14.39 -4.60
CA ILE A 192 -8.32 13.17 -4.21
C ILE A 192 -9.31 12.03 -3.98
N GLU A 193 -10.23 12.20 -3.04
CA GLU A 193 -11.17 11.16 -2.64
C GLU A 193 -11.93 10.51 -3.81
N PRO A 194 -12.51 11.24 -4.77
CA PRO A 194 -13.29 10.62 -5.86
C PRO A 194 -12.45 9.65 -6.70
N PHE A 195 -11.19 9.99 -6.96
CA PHE A 195 -10.29 9.18 -7.78
C PHE A 195 -9.75 7.96 -7.03
N ASP A 196 -9.39 8.12 -5.75
CA ASP A 196 -9.01 7.00 -4.91
C ASP A 196 -10.17 5.99 -4.80
N ARG A 197 -11.39 6.47 -4.56
CA ARG A 197 -12.60 5.63 -4.49
C ARG A 197 -12.88 4.92 -5.82
N GLN A 198 -12.67 5.57 -6.97
CA GLN A 198 -12.79 4.95 -8.28
C GLN A 198 -11.83 3.76 -8.43
N ILE A 199 -10.56 3.92 -8.06
CA ILE A 199 -9.54 2.87 -8.18
C ILE A 199 -9.83 1.70 -7.23
N LEU A 200 -10.19 1.99 -5.97
CA LEU A 200 -10.58 0.97 -4.99
C LEU A 200 -11.82 0.18 -5.44
N SER A 201 -12.82 0.87 -5.99
CA SER A 201 -14.04 0.23 -6.53
C SER A 201 -13.71 -0.73 -7.66
N ALA A 202 -12.82 -0.35 -8.58
CA ALA A 202 -12.43 -1.22 -9.70
C ALA A 202 -11.81 -2.56 -9.25
N ALA A 203 -10.99 -2.53 -8.20
CA ALA A 203 -10.44 -3.76 -7.63
C ALA A 203 -11.52 -4.66 -7.01
N ARG A 204 -12.47 -4.06 -6.30
CA ARG A 204 -13.60 -4.80 -5.68
C ARG A 204 -14.54 -5.38 -6.74
N GLU A 205 -14.85 -4.61 -7.77
CA GLU A 205 -15.69 -5.06 -8.91
C GLU A 205 -15.04 -6.23 -9.66
N ALA A 206 -13.71 -6.27 -9.71
CA ALA A 206 -12.97 -7.42 -10.22
C ALA A 206 -12.92 -8.61 -9.26
N GLY A 207 -13.52 -8.53 -8.06
CA GLY A 207 -13.58 -9.58 -7.05
C GLY A 207 -12.39 -9.65 -6.10
N GLY A 208 -11.52 -8.62 -6.08
CA GLY A 208 -10.37 -8.54 -5.20
C GLY A 208 -10.67 -7.88 -3.85
N HIS A 209 -9.86 -8.21 -2.83
CA HIS A 209 -9.86 -7.47 -1.57
C HIS A 209 -9.05 -6.18 -1.70
N THR A 210 -9.35 -5.21 -0.84
CA THR A 210 -8.68 -3.90 -0.82
C THR A 210 -8.03 -3.65 0.53
N PHE A 211 -6.71 -3.46 0.52
CA PHE A 211 -5.91 -3.04 1.66
C PHE A 211 -5.55 -1.58 1.46
N LEU A 212 -6.18 -0.68 2.21
CA LEU A 212 -5.87 0.74 2.19
C LEU A 212 -4.67 1.03 3.10
N HIS A 213 -3.59 1.49 2.53
CA HIS A 213 -2.45 2.05 3.25
C HIS A 213 -2.47 3.58 3.15
N ILE A 214 -2.71 4.24 4.27
CA ILE A 214 -2.67 5.71 4.37
C ILE A 214 -1.24 6.10 4.77
N CYS A 215 -0.48 6.57 3.80
CA CYS A 215 0.96 6.76 3.90
C CYS A 215 1.31 8.16 4.44
N LYS A 216 2.42 8.26 5.12
CA LYS A 216 3.06 9.48 5.65
C LYS A 216 2.61 9.90 7.04
N GLU A 217 3.35 10.89 7.55
CA GLU A 217 3.13 11.56 8.82
C GLU A 217 2.11 12.71 8.72
N ASN A 218 1.73 13.26 9.86
CA ASN A 218 0.85 14.43 9.95
C ASN A 218 -0.48 14.29 9.21
N LEU A 219 -1.08 13.09 9.28
CA LEU A 219 -2.30 12.74 8.57
C LEU A 219 -3.56 13.36 9.22
N GLU A 220 -4.50 13.77 8.35
CA GLU A 220 -5.89 14.00 8.74
C GLU A 220 -6.70 12.72 8.46
N MET A 221 -6.72 11.82 9.43
CA MET A 221 -7.35 10.50 9.29
C MET A 221 -8.84 10.55 8.98
N SER A 222 -9.53 11.61 9.43
CA SER A 222 -10.98 11.78 9.18
C SER A 222 -11.32 11.90 7.70
N ARG A 223 -10.40 12.37 6.85
CA ARG A 223 -10.57 12.43 5.39
C ARG A 223 -10.82 11.07 4.76
N TYR A 224 -10.26 10.01 5.36
CA TYR A 224 -10.40 8.66 4.85
C TYR A 224 -11.58 7.88 5.46
N ALA A 225 -12.37 8.50 6.34
CA ALA A 225 -13.54 7.83 6.95
C ALA A 225 -14.53 7.29 5.90
N GLY A 226 -14.72 8.03 4.80
CA GLY A 226 -15.57 7.65 3.68
C GLY A 226 -15.06 6.45 2.86
N TYR A 227 -13.82 5.99 3.09
CA TYR A 227 -13.26 4.83 2.38
C TYR A 227 -13.64 3.48 3.03
N GLY A 228 -14.21 3.50 4.24
CA GLY A 228 -14.47 2.29 5.03
C GLY A 228 -15.45 1.29 4.41
N ASP A 229 -16.26 1.69 3.43
CA ASP A 229 -17.13 0.82 2.64
C ASP A 229 -16.40 0.14 1.47
N LEU A 230 -15.22 0.64 1.12
CA LEU A 230 -14.38 0.14 0.04
C LEU A 230 -13.15 -0.64 0.53
N CYS A 231 -12.89 -0.68 1.84
CA CYS A 231 -11.66 -1.25 2.38
C CYS A 231 -11.95 -2.48 3.26
N ASP A 232 -11.29 -3.59 2.95
CA ASP A 232 -11.34 -4.81 3.78
C ASP A 232 -10.31 -4.72 4.91
N VAL A 233 -9.16 -4.08 4.65
CA VAL A 233 -8.09 -3.87 5.62
C VAL A 233 -7.59 -2.43 5.53
N VAL A 234 -7.26 -1.82 6.66
CA VAL A 234 -6.69 -0.47 6.73
C VAL A 234 -5.37 -0.49 7.52
N ASN A 235 -4.37 0.21 6.98
CA ASN A 235 -3.04 0.38 7.57
C ASN A 235 -2.60 1.84 7.50
N TRP A 236 -1.93 2.34 8.51
CA TRP A 236 -1.34 3.68 8.57
C TRP A 236 -0.15 3.69 9.53
N GLY A 237 0.61 4.77 9.56
CA GLY A 237 1.71 4.96 10.48
C GLY A 237 1.24 5.34 11.88
N VAL A 238 1.02 4.36 12.76
CA VAL A 238 0.58 4.58 14.16
C VAL A 238 1.60 5.41 14.94
N TYR A 239 2.89 5.25 14.63
CA TYR A 239 3.98 6.01 15.26
C TYR A 239 4.30 7.32 14.54
N GLU A 240 3.81 7.52 13.31
CA GLU A 240 4.01 8.71 12.50
C GLU A 240 2.80 9.66 12.51
N ALA A 241 1.61 9.12 12.72
CA ALA A 241 0.35 9.86 12.86
C ALA A 241 -0.16 9.74 14.30
N PRO A 242 -0.75 10.80 14.89
CA PRO A 242 -1.29 10.74 16.24
C PRO A 242 -2.66 10.01 16.26
N TYR A 243 -2.66 8.73 15.83
CA TYR A 243 -3.87 7.93 15.69
C TYR A 243 -3.58 6.48 16.07
N THR A 244 -4.14 6.02 17.17
CA THR A 244 -3.91 4.66 17.72
C THR A 244 -4.66 3.59 16.92
N LEU A 245 -4.27 2.32 17.10
CA LEU A 245 -4.98 1.19 16.49
C LEU A 245 -6.47 1.15 16.90
N GLU A 246 -6.78 1.48 18.19
CA GLU A 246 -8.15 1.55 18.67
C GLU A 246 -8.96 2.69 18.04
N GLU A 247 -8.36 3.85 17.82
CA GLU A 247 -9.00 4.95 17.12
C GLU A 247 -9.30 4.56 15.68
N GLY A 248 -8.35 3.89 15.01
CA GLY A 248 -8.55 3.33 13.68
C GLY A 248 -9.68 2.30 13.63
N ARG A 249 -9.76 1.40 14.59
CA ARG A 249 -10.89 0.43 14.69
C ARG A 249 -12.25 1.14 14.85
N ARG A 250 -12.29 2.27 15.56
CA ARG A 250 -13.51 3.09 15.68
C ARG A 250 -13.85 3.79 14.36
N LEU A 251 -12.85 4.28 13.64
CA LEU A 251 -13.03 4.94 12.34
C LEU A 251 -13.46 3.94 11.25
N TYR A 252 -12.94 2.71 11.31
CA TYR A 252 -13.19 1.63 10.33
C TYR A 252 -13.80 0.39 11.01
N PRO A 253 -15.03 0.46 11.53
CA PRO A 253 -15.59 -0.61 12.37
C PRO A 253 -15.83 -1.93 11.65
N ARG A 254 -15.78 -1.94 10.31
CA ARG A 254 -15.97 -3.14 9.48
C ARG A 254 -14.68 -3.66 8.85
N ALA A 255 -13.62 -2.84 8.84
CA ALA A 255 -12.35 -3.25 8.25
C ALA A 255 -11.45 -3.92 9.30
N THR A 256 -10.63 -4.85 8.86
CA THR A 256 -9.52 -5.38 9.63
C THR A 256 -8.43 -4.33 9.74
N ILE A 257 -7.83 -4.17 10.90
CA ILE A 257 -6.73 -3.25 11.12
C ILE A 257 -5.40 -3.97 10.93
N MET A 258 -4.48 -3.37 10.17
CA MET A 258 -3.12 -3.87 10.01
C MET A 258 -2.13 -2.85 10.58
N GLY A 259 -1.18 -3.30 11.40
CA GLY A 259 -0.16 -2.42 11.97
C GLY A 259 0.43 -2.95 13.27
N GLY A 260 0.90 -2.05 14.12
CA GLY A 260 1.35 -2.33 15.50
C GLY A 260 2.85 -2.15 15.73
N LEU A 261 3.69 -2.10 14.69
CA LEU A 261 5.14 -1.89 14.81
C LEU A 261 5.60 -0.68 13.97
N ALA A 262 6.53 0.09 14.53
CA ALA A 262 7.21 1.14 13.76
C ALA A 262 8.05 0.52 12.63
N ASN A 263 8.13 1.21 11.49
CA ASN A 263 8.78 0.69 10.30
C ASN A 263 10.23 1.11 10.11
N ARG A 264 10.69 2.24 10.69
CA ARG A 264 12.04 2.82 10.48
C ARG A 264 12.87 2.89 11.75
N SER A 265 12.29 2.55 12.90
CA SER A 265 12.93 2.59 14.22
C SER A 265 12.22 1.66 15.19
N GLY A 266 12.67 1.65 16.44
CA GLY A 266 12.02 0.89 17.50
C GLY A 266 12.34 -0.61 17.46
N VAL A 267 11.53 -1.39 18.15
CA VAL A 267 11.88 -2.79 18.47
C VAL A 267 12.06 -3.69 17.25
N LEU A 268 11.36 -3.42 16.16
CA LEU A 268 11.51 -4.22 14.93
C LEU A 268 12.86 -3.97 14.24
N VAL A 269 13.37 -2.74 14.30
CA VAL A 269 14.62 -2.35 13.61
C VAL A 269 15.82 -2.43 14.57
N ASP A 270 15.68 -1.91 15.79
CA ASP A 270 16.81 -1.63 16.69
C ASP A 270 16.82 -2.53 17.96
N GLY A 271 15.70 -3.18 18.30
CA GLY A 271 15.58 -3.96 19.53
C GLY A 271 16.21 -5.35 19.47
N THR A 272 16.35 -5.99 20.62
CA THR A 272 16.70 -7.42 20.73
C THR A 272 15.53 -8.31 20.31
N ASP A 273 15.78 -9.61 20.10
CA ASP A 273 14.72 -10.57 19.76
C ASP A 273 13.71 -10.74 20.90
N ASP A 274 14.16 -10.69 22.15
CA ASP A 274 13.28 -10.76 23.31
C ASP A 274 12.38 -9.52 23.44
N GLU A 275 12.92 -8.33 23.19
CA GLU A 275 12.14 -7.09 23.17
C GLU A 275 11.12 -7.09 22.02
N LEU A 276 11.52 -7.56 20.82
CA LEU A 276 10.62 -7.70 19.68
C LEU A 276 9.47 -8.65 20.00
N LYS A 277 9.80 -9.83 20.54
CA LYS A 277 8.79 -10.82 20.93
C LYS A 277 7.82 -10.26 21.98
N ALA A 278 8.34 -9.60 22.99
CA ALA A 278 7.52 -8.99 24.04
C ALA A 278 6.60 -7.90 23.48
N ALA A 279 7.10 -7.07 22.56
CA ALA A 279 6.32 -6.01 21.90
C ALA A 279 5.20 -6.57 21.02
N VAL A 280 5.49 -7.58 20.18
CA VAL A 280 4.47 -8.25 19.34
C VAL A 280 3.38 -8.85 20.21
N GLN A 281 3.76 -9.59 21.26
CA GLN A 281 2.79 -10.19 22.19
C GLN A 281 1.97 -9.15 22.95
N ALA A 282 2.57 -8.00 23.29
CA ALA A 282 1.86 -6.88 23.92
C ALA A 282 0.82 -6.28 22.97
N VAL A 283 1.19 -5.99 21.73
CA VAL A 283 0.25 -5.45 20.71
C VAL A 283 -0.93 -6.41 20.52
N ILE A 284 -0.68 -7.71 20.36
CA ILE A 284 -1.74 -8.72 20.17
C ILE A 284 -2.64 -8.84 21.41
N ARG A 285 -2.05 -8.87 22.61
CA ARG A 285 -2.80 -8.93 23.87
C ARG A 285 -3.69 -7.70 24.05
N ASP A 286 -3.14 -6.51 23.78
CA ASP A 286 -3.80 -5.25 24.12
C ASP A 286 -4.84 -4.87 23.05
N PHE A 287 -4.60 -5.14 21.76
CA PHE A 287 -5.52 -4.86 20.67
C PHE A 287 -6.49 -6.01 20.36
N GLY A 288 -6.09 -7.25 20.60
CA GLY A 288 -6.85 -8.48 20.30
C GLY A 288 -6.50 -9.12 18.97
N GLU A 289 -7.01 -10.35 18.78
CA GLU A 289 -6.67 -11.20 17.63
C GLU A 289 -7.65 -11.09 16.48
N THR A 290 -8.90 -10.69 16.76
CA THR A 290 -9.98 -10.65 15.78
C THR A 290 -9.95 -9.36 14.96
N GLY A 291 -10.02 -9.48 13.65
CA GLY A 291 -9.95 -8.33 12.74
C GLY A 291 -8.62 -7.58 12.87
N PHE A 292 -7.52 -8.33 13.02
CA PHE A 292 -6.18 -7.78 13.15
C PHE A 292 -5.16 -8.55 12.30
N ILE A 293 -4.25 -7.82 11.67
CA ILE A 293 -3.06 -8.32 10.98
C ILE A 293 -1.85 -7.58 11.56
N LEU A 294 -0.87 -8.31 12.08
CA LEU A 294 0.38 -7.72 12.54
C LEU A 294 1.15 -7.14 11.35
N GLY A 295 1.58 -5.90 11.45
CA GLY A 295 2.33 -5.22 10.41
C GLY A 295 3.12 -4.04 10.95
N ALA A 296 3.81 -3.36 10.04
CA ALA A 296 4.50 -2.12 10.32
C ALA A 296 3.73 -0.91 9.78
N ASP A 297 4.10 0.28 10.22
CA ASP A 297 3.51 1.56 9.80
C ASP A 297 3.58 1.78 8.29
N CYS A 298 4.68 1.34 7.66
CA CYS A 298 4.91 1.40 6.22
C CYS A 298 5.95 0.33 5.84
N THR A 299 6.59 0.48 4.66
CA THR A 299 7.69 -0.38 4.22
C THR A 299 8.89 -0.29 5.17
N LEU A 300 9.51 -1.43 5.43
CA LEU A 300 10.70 -1.57 6.27
C LEU A 300 11.95 -1.03 5.56
N PRO A 301 13.07 -0.80 6.29
CA PRO A 301 14.36 -0.52 5.67
C PRO A 301 14.75 -1.64 4.70
N THR A 302 15.29 -1.25 3.54
CA THR A 302 15.71 -2.20 2.49
C THR A 302 16.78 -3.19 2.98
N GLU A 303 17.60 -2.77 3.92
CA GLU A 303 18.72 -3.52 4.50
C GLU A 303 18.35 -4.39 5.71
N ILE A 304 17.09 -4.39 6.16
CA ILE A 304 16.66 -5.18 7.31
C ILE A 304 16.87 -6.69 7.05
N PRO A 305 17.49 -7.43 7.95
CA PRO A 305 17.65 -8.88 7.79
C PRO A 305 16.28 -9.59 7.76
N TYR A 306 16.06 -10.49 6.80
CA TYR A 306 14.80 -11.25 6.70
C TYR A 306 14.54 -12.09 7.95
N GLY A 307 15.59 -12.62 8.61
CA GLY A 307 15.46 -13.29 9.89
C GLY A 307 14.85 -12.43 11.01
N ARG A 308 15.03 -11.10 10.92
CA ARG A 308 14.42 -10.18 11.87
C ARG A 308 12.91 -10.05 11.65
N ILE A 309 12.50 -10.02 10.39
CA ILE A 309 11.07 -10.04 10.00
C ILE A 309 10.45 -11.37 10.41
N MET A 310 11.11 -12.48 10.11
CA MET A 310 10.67 -13.83 10.52
C MET A 310 10.50 -13.94 12.04
N ALA A 311 11.40 -13.35 12.84
CA ALA A 311 11.26 -13.32 14.28
C ALA A 311 9.98 -12.59 14.73
N ALA A 312 9.61 -11.49 14.08
CA ALA A 312 8.35 -10.79 14.34
C ALA A 312 7.13 -11.64 13.97
N VAL A 313 7.16 -12.31 12.81
CA VAL A 313 6.11 -13.22 12.35
C VAL A 313 5.92 -14.38 13.36
N HIS A 314 7.01 -15.02 13.76
CA HIS A 314 6.95 -16.14 14.69
C HIS A 314 6.57 -15.72 16.12
N ALA A 315 6.82 -14.47 16.51
CA ALA A 315 6.38 -13.94 17.80
C ALA A 315 4.84 -13.81 17.91
N ALA A 316 4.12 -13.79 16.78
CA ALA A 316 2.66 -13.82 16.76
C ALA A 316 2.06 -15.22 16.96
N VAL A 317 2.87 -16.26 16.83
CA VAL A 317 2.45 -17.65 17.09
C VAL A 317 2.44 -17.90 18.61
N LYS A 318 1.35 -18.49 19.13
CA LYS A 318 1.19 -18.79 20.56
C LYS A 318 2.08 -19.94 21.04
#